data_909b4e6ff01dc7332e9cf72fc6602ff8
#
_entry.id   909b4e6ff01dc7332e9cf72fc6602ff8
#
_cell.length_a   1.000
_cell.length_b   1.000
_cell.length_c   1.000
_cell.angle_alpha   90.00
_cell.angle_beta   90.00
_cell.angle_gamma   90.00
#
_symmetry.space_group_name_H-M   'P 1'
#
loop_
_entity.id
_entity.type
_entity.pdbx_description
1 polymer ?
#
loop_
_entity_poly.entity_id
_entity_poly.type
_entity_poly.pdbx_seq_one_letter_code
_entity_poly.pdbx_strand_id
1 'polypeptide(L)'
;MPSEVKWYVEGRVSATRDWGDLSLEEMRASNMIALEHIRTGTPPVHLLIDTSAIGKLPGSFVPMLKEIEHFRHEKNMGWTVMVTNSSLLHFFGVLSSNLIKMPFSAVTTYEEANTLLKKVDPTLTDLLPEKWEAAAP
;
A
#
# COMPACT_ATOMS: atom_id res chain seq x y z
N MET A 1 -12.56 -12.14 3.92
CA MET A 1 -12.11 -10.76 4.17
C MET A 1 -11.63 -10.17 2.86
N PRO A 2 -12.16 -9.02 2.43
CA PRO A 2 -11.73 -8.40 1.18
C PRO A 2 -10.41 -7.62 1.27
N SER A 3 -9.61 -7.91 2.29
CA SER A 3 -8.30 -7.29 2.45
C SER A 3 -7.35 -8.23 3.18
N GLU A 4 -6.11 -8.26 2.74
CA GLU A 4 -5.05 -9.04 3.37
C GLU A 4 -3.79 -8.18 3.44
N VAL A 5 -3.09 -8.23 4.57
CA VAL A 5 -1.81 -7.52 4.75
C VAL A 5 -0.76 -8.53 5.16
N LYS A 6 0.37 -8.53 4.47
CA LYS A 6 1.52 -9.37 4.85
C LYS A 6 2.80 -8.74 4.35
N TRP A 7 3.94 -9.26 4.78
CA TRP A 7 5.22 -8.82 4.26
C TRP A 7 5.39 -9.29 2.81
N TYR A 8 5.70 -8.35 1.95
CA TYR A 8 6.12 -8.63 0.56
C TYR A 8 7.61 -8.94 0.53
N VAL A 9 8.37 -8.13 1.29
CA VAL A 9 9.76 -8.40 1.63
C VAL A 9 9.85 -8.27 3.15
N GLU A 10 10.21 -9.33 3.83
CA GLU A 10 10.23 -9.38 5.29
C GLU A 10 10.95 -8.19 5.91
N GLY A 11 10.25 -7.45 6.74
CA GLY A 11 10.80 -6.30 7.43
C GLY A 11 11.04 -5.06 6.58
N ARG A 12 10.81 -5.11 5.26
CA ARG A 12 11.18 -4.02 4.36
C ARG A 12 10.02 -3.47 3.53
N VAL A 13 9.13 -4.33 3.07
CA VAL A 13 7.97 -3.91 2.25
C VAL A 13 6.73 -4.61 2.78
N SER A 14 5.77 -3.84 3.26
CA SER A 14 4.47 -4.34 3.69
C SER A 14 3.51 -4.26 2.50
N ALA A 15 2.82 -5.35 2.20
CA ALA A 15 1.88 -5.41 1.10
C ALA A 15 0.46 -5.58 1.58
N THR A 16 -0.44 -4.78 1.04
CA THR A 16 -1.87 -4.88 1.24
C THR A 16 -2.52 -5.23 -0.09
N ARG A 17 -3.40 -6.21 -0.09
CA ARG A 17 -4.19 -6.57 -1.26
C ARG A 17 -5.66 -6.45 -0.92
N ASP A 18 -6.37 -5.65 -1.69
CA ASP A 18 -7.80 -5.44 -1.53
C ASP A 18 -8.55 -6.04 -2.72
N TRP A 19 -9.66 -6.70 -2.46
CA TRP A 19 -10.52 -7.26 -3.51
C TRP A 19 -11.99 -7.13 -3.13
N GLY A 20 -12.85 -7.09 -4.16
CA GLY A 20 -14.28 -6.91 -3.94
C GLY A 20 -14.61 -5.54 -3.36
N ASP A 21 -15.74 -5.45 -2.69
CA ASP A 21 -16.19 -4.19 -2.09
C ASP A 21 -15.52 -4.01 -0.73
N LEU A 22 -14.82 -2.91 -0.56
CA LEU A 22 -14.07 -2.61 0.65
C LEU A 22 -14.86 -1.64 1.54
N SER A 23 -15.05 -1.99 2.79
CA SER A 23 -15.66 -1.10 3.78
C SER A 23 -14.60 -0.26 4.49
N LEU A 24 -15.04 0.84 5.09
CA LEU A 24 -14.14 1.69 5.88
C LEU A 24 -13.56 0.93 7.08
N GLU A 25 -14.35 0.08 7.70
CA GLU A 25 -13.92 -0.75 8.82
C GLU A 25 -12.81 -1.73 8.41
N GLU A 26 -12.95 -2.34 7.24
CA GLU A 26 -11.93 -3.24 6.70
C GLU A 26 -10.66 -2.50 6.31
N MET A 27 -10.80 -1.31 5.74
CA MET A 27 -9.68 -0.42 5.45
C MET A 27 -8.92 -0.05 6.72
N ARG A 28 -9.66 0.29 7.77
CA ARG A 28 -9.07 0.60 9.08
C ARG A 28 -8.29 -0.57 9.64
N ALA A 29 -8.87 -1.77 9.59
CA ALA A 29 -8.21 -2.98 10.08
C ALA A 29 -6.91 -3.27 9.33
N SER A 30 -6.91 -3.12 8.00
CA SER A 30 -5.72 -3.30 7.16
C SER A 30 -4.65 -2.26 7.49
N ASN A 31 -5.05 -1.02 7.65
CA ASN A 31 -4.13 0.06 7.99
C ASN A 31 -3.45 -0.17 9.33
N MET A 32 -4.15 -0.72 10.31
CA MET A 32 -3.56 -1.03 11.63
C MET A 32 -2.43 -2.05 11.49
N ILE A 33 -2.61 -3.07 10.66
CA ILE A 33 -1.56 -4.08 10.42
C ILE A 33 -0.38 -3.45 9.68
N ALA A 34 -0.65 -2.64 8.66
CA ALA A 34 0.40 -1.95 7.91
C ALA A 34 1.22 -1.02 8.80
N LEU A 35 0.55 -0.28 9.70
CA LEU A 35 1.23 0.58 10.67
C LEU A 35 2.14 -0.22 11.61
N GLU A 36 1.68 -1.38 12.06
CA GLU A 36 2.50 -2.26 12.89
C GLU A 36 3.74 -2.73 12.14
N HIS A 37 3.60 -3.09 10.86
CA HIS A 37 4.74 -3.44 10.01
C HIS A 37 5.74 -2.29 9.91
N ILE A 38 5.26 -1.07 9.68
CA ILE A 38 6.14 0.10 9.59
C ILE A 38 6.92 0.29 10.88
N ARG A 39 6.27 0.11 12.02
CA ARG A 39 6.88 0.33 13.34
C ARG A 39 7.89 -0.76 13.72
N THR A 40 7.67 -1.98 13.27
CA THR A 40 8.50 -3.13 13.65
C THR A 40 9.54 -3.52 12.60
N GLY A 41 9.41 -3.03 11.38
CA GLY A 41 10.35 -3.36 10.30
C GLY A 41 11.64 -2.55 10.37
N THR A 42 12.50 -2.77 9.39
CA THR A 42 13.76 -2.03 9.25
C THR A 42 13.54 -0.82 8.35
N PRO A 43 13.72 0.43 8.89
CA PRO A 43 13.49 1.62 8.08
C PRO A 43 14.42 1.75 6.88
N PRO A 44 13.97 2.30 5.76
CA PRO A 44 12.59 2.69 5.49
C PRO A 44 11.73 1.47 5.14
N VAL A 45 10.53 1.43 5.67
CA VAL A 45 9.55 0.39 5.32
C VAL A 45 8.63 0.95 4.25
N HIS A 46 8.62 0.31 3.09
CA HIS A 46 7.76 0.73 1.97
C HIS A 46 6.43 0.01 2.02
N LEU A 47 5.41 0.62 1.43
CA LEU A 47 4.07 0.02 1.30
C LEU A 47 3.80 -0.31 -0.16
N LEU A 48 3.30 -1.51 -0.40
CA LEU A 48 2.77 -1.92 -1.70
C LEU A 48 1.28 -2.20 -1.52
N ILE A 49 0.45 -1.50 -2.27
CA ILE A 49 -1.01 -1.64 -2.15
C ILE A 49 -1.56 -2.11 -3.48
N ASP A 50 -2.05 -3.34 -3.52
CA ASP A 50 -2.65 -3.92 -4.71
C ASP A 50 -4.17 -3.75 -4.67
N THR A 51 -4.68 -2.85 -5.52
CA THR A 51 -6.10 -2.56 -5.64
C THR A 51 -6.66 -3.05 -6.98
N SER A 52 -5.91 -3.88 -7.71
CA SER A 52 -6.30 -4.29 -9.06
C SER A 52 -7.61 -5.09 -9.11
N ALA A 53 -7.99 -5.74 -8.02
CA ALA A 53 -9.21 -6.53 -7.92
C ALA A 53 -10.30 -5.86 -7.09
N ILE A 54 -10.13 -4.59 -6.74
CA ILE A 54 -11.10 -3.89 -5.90
C ILE A 54 -12.39 -3.60 -6.65
N GLY A 55 -13.53 -3.70 -5.96
CA GLY A 55 -14.83 -3.30 -6.48
C GLY A 55 -15.20 -1.91 -6.01
N LYS A 56 -16.17 -1.82 -5.11
CA LYS A 56 -16.60 -0.52 -4.59
C LYS A 56 -15.74 -0.08 -3.42
N LEU A 57 -15.46 1.24 -3.39
CA LEU A 57 -14.80 1.87 -2.26
C LEU A 57 -15.82 2.27 -1.19
N PRO A 58 -15.36 2.47 0.07
CA PRO A 58 -16.25 3.04 1.09
C PRO A 58 -16.74 4.43 0.67
N GLY A 59 -18.01 4.66 0.72
CA GLY A 59 -18.74 5.89 0.48
C GLY A 59 -17.94 7.12 -0.01
N SER A 60 -17.57 8.04 0.89
CA SER A 60 -16.90 9.27 0.51
C SER A 60 -15.39 9.22 0.80
N PHE A 61 -14.64 10.10 0.14
CA PHE A 61 -13.18 10.19 0.34
C PHE A 61 -12.80 10.74 1.72
N VAL A 62 -13.64 11.57 2.35
CA VAL A 62 -13.27 12.23 3.60
C VAL A 62 -12.97 11.24 4.74
N PRO A 63 -13.83 10.24 5.03
CA PRO A 63 -13.50 9.23 6.02
C PRO A 63 -12.26 8.41 5.65
N MET A 64 -12.07 8.13 4.35
CA MET A 64 -10.90 7.40 3.88
C MET A 64 -9.61 8.19 4.13
N LEU A 65 -9.64 9.50 3.87
CA LEU A 65 -8.50 10.38 4.13
C LEU A 65 -8.15 10.44 5.62
N LYS A 66 -9.16 10.40 6.49
CA LYS A 66 -8.91 10.36 7.94
C LYS A 66 -8.19 9.08 8.35
N GLU A 67 -8.50 7.96 7.75
CA GLU A 67 -7.80 6.72 8.03
C GLU A 67 -6.35 6.76 7.54
N ILE A 68 -6.10 7.42 6.40
CA ILE A 68 -4.74 7.59 5.87
C ILE A 68 -3.90 8.51 6.77
N GLU A 69 -4.51 9.46 7.46
CA GLU A 69 -3.79 10.38 8.35
C GLU A 69 -3.01 9.67 9.46
N HIS A 70 -3.38 8.45 9.82
CA HIS A 70 -2.64 7.67 10.81
C HIS A 70 -1.19 7.43 10.40
N PHE A 71 -0.88 7.51 9.10
CA PHE A 71 0.49 7.32 8.59
C PHE A 71 1.33 8.60 8.64
N ARG A 72 0.73 9.74 8.94
CA ARG A 72 1.34 11.07 8.80
C ARG A 72 2.64 11.25 9.60
N HIS A 73 2.72 10.65 10.76
CA HIS A 73 3.86 10.83 11.66
C HIS A 73 4.76 9.61 11.77
N GLU A 74 4.62 8.66 10.85
CA GLU A 74 5.42 7.44 10.84
C GLU A 74 6.79 7.70 10.20
N LYS A 75 7.80 7.90 11.04
CA LYS A 75 9.17 8.23 10.61
C LYS A 75 9.84 7.11 9.83
N ASN A 76 9.44 5.88 10.07
CA ASN A 76 10.04 4.71 9.43
C ASN A 76 9.46 4.42 8.04
N MET A 77 8.42 5.14 7.63
CA MET A 77 7.73 4.90 6.37
C MET A 77 8.53 5.42 5.18
N GLY A 78 8.66 4.58 4.15
CA GLY A 78 9.28 4.95 2.89
C GLY A 78 8.25 5.30 1.83
N TRP A 79 8.40 4.71 0.65
CA TRP A 79 7.49 4.92 -0.48
C TRP A 79 6.20 4.13 -0.34
N THR A 80 5.13 4.68 -0.89
CA THR A 80 3.88 3.95 -1.13
C THR A 80 3.73 3.74 -2.64
N VAL A 81 3.62 2.48 -3.05
CA VAL A 81 3.41 2.10 -4.45
C VAL A 81 2.07 1.40 -4.55
N MET A 82 1.19 1.93 -5.39
CA MET A 82 -0.14 1.36 -5.58
C MET A 82 -0.23 0.70 -6.96
N VAL A 83 -0.62 -0.57 -6.97
CA VAL A 83 -0.94 -1.28 -8.21
C VAL A 83 -2.43 -1.09 -8.45
N THR A 84 -2.79 -0.39 -9.52
CA THR A 84 -4.19 -0.05 -9.80
C THR A 84 -4.44 0.14 -11.28
N ASN A 85 -5.67 -0.13 -11.71
CA ASN A 85 -6.16 0.16 -13.05
C ASN A 85 -7.17 1.32 -13.04
N SER A 86 -7.44 1.90 -11.88
CA SER A 86 -8.48 2.90 -11.70
C SER A 86 -7.90 4.31 -11.63
N SER A 87 -8.36 5.20 -12.52
CA SER A 87 -8.00 6.62 -12.47
C SER A 87 -8.47 7.27 -11.17
N LEU A 88 -9.62 6.83 -10.64
CA LEU A 88 -10.15 7.35 -9.38
C LEU A 88 -9.25 6.99 -8.21
N LEU A 89 -8.77 5.74 -8.15
CA LEU A 89 -7.86 5.30 -7.10
C LEU A 89 -6.49 5.97 -7.24
N HIS A 90 -6.01 6.16 -8.46
CA HIS A 90 -4.79 6.93 -8.70
C HIS A 90 -4.93 8.35 -8.12
N PHE A 91 -6.02 9.01 -8.44
CA PHE A 91 -6.31 10.36 -7.92
C PHE A 91 -6.37 10.38 -6.39
N PHE A 92 -7.07 9.41 -5.80
CA PHE A 92 -7.16 9.28 -4.34
C PHE A 92 -5.78 9.10 -3.71
N GLY A 93 -4.93 8.29 -4.32
CA GLY A 93 -3.57 8.06 -3.84
C GLY A 93 -2.72 9.33 -3.89
N VAL A 94 -2.79 10.08 -4.98
CA VAL A 94 -2.08 11.36 -5.12
C VAL A 94 -2.57 12.36 -4.06
N LEU A 95 -3.88 12.46 -3.88
CA LEU A 95 -4.47 13.35 -2.89
C LEU A 95 -4.01 12.98 -1.47
N SER A 96 -4.04 11.68 -1.15
CA SER A 96 -3.60 11.18 0.16
C SER A 96 -2.12 11.46 0.41
N SER A 97 -1.27 11.24 -0.61
CA SER A 97 0.18 11.46 -0.48
C SER A 97 0.50 12.92 -0.23
N ASN A 98 -0.23 13.83 -0.87
CA ASN A 98 -0.07 15.26 -0.64
C ASN A 98 -0.48 15.65 0.77
N LEU A 99 -1.55 15.04 1.28
CA LEU A 99 -2.06 15.32 2.62
C LEU A 99 -1.08 14.91 3.72
N ILE A 100 -0.50 13.71 3.61
CA ILE A 100 0.42 13.20 4.61
C ILE A 100 1.90 13.39 4.24
N LYS A 101 2.17 14.01 3.10
CA LYS A 101 3.51 14.34 2.61
C LYS A 101 4.43 13.13 2.52
N MET A 102 3.95 12.06 1.91
CA MET A 102 4.73 10.86 1.68
C MET A 102 5.00 10.66 0.18
N PRO A 103 6.14 10.06 -0.20
CA PRO A 103 6.36 9.72 -1.60
C PRO A 103 5.38 8.62 -2.05
N PHE A 104 4.79 8.82 -3.22
CA PHE A 104 3.76 7.94 -3.75
C PHE A 104 3.91 7.77 -5.25
N SER A 105 3.61 6.58 -5.75
CA SER A 105 3.49 6.33 -7.17
C SER A 105 2.43 5.26 -7.42
N ALA A 106 1.70 5.40 -8.52
CA ALA A 106 0.76 4.39 -8.98
C ALA A 106 1.31 3.72 -10.23
N VAL A 107 1.18 2.41 -10.28
CA VAL A 107 1.63 1.57 -11.41
C VAL A 107 0.50 0.60 -11.76
N THR A 108 0.62 -0.09 -12.91
CA THR A 108 -0.42 -1.01 -13.35
C THR A 108 -0.07 -2.48 -13.15
N THR A 109 1.20 -2.81 -12.92
CA THR A 109 1.66 -4.18 -12.77
C THR A 109 2.64 -4.33 -11.62
N TYR A 110 2.81 -5.57 -11.13
CA TYR A 110 3.83 -5.88 -10.14
C TYR A 110 5.24 -5.69 -10.69
N GLU A 111 5.43 -5.95 -11.97
CA GLU A 111 6.72 -5.71 -12.62
C GLU A 111 7.12 -4.24 -12.52
N GLU A 112 6.20 -3.34 -12.84
CA GLU A 112 6.44 -1.90 -12.71
C GLU A 112 6.67 -1.50 -11.25
N ALA A 113 5.92 -2.08 -10.32
CA ALA A 113 6.08 -1.82 -8.89
C ALA A 113 7.48 -2.23 -8.42
N ASN A 114 7.94 -3.40 -8.82
CA ASN A 114 9.27 -3.89 -8.46
C ASN A 114 10.37 -3.03 -9.06
N THR A 115 10.21 -2.60 -10.30
CA THR A 115 11.17 -1.70 -10.96
C THR A 115 11.28 -0.40 -10.18
N LEU A 116 10.17 0.16 -9.76
CA LEU A 116 10.17 1.40 -8.98
C LEU A 116 10.80 1.19 -7.61
N LEU A 117 10.45 0.11 -6.91
CA LEU A 117 11.01 -0.17 -5.58
C LEU A 117 12.53 -0.33 -5.63
N LYS A 118 13.06 -1.01 -6.65
CA LYS A 118 14.52 -1.13 -6.84
C LYS A 118 15.17 0.22 -7.09
N LYS A 119 14.49 1.09 -7.81
CA LYS A 119 15.01 2.41 -8.15
C LYS A 119 15.10 3.32 -6.92
N VAL A 120 14.05 3.31 -6.07
CA VAL A 120 14.00 4.17 -4.89
C VAL A 120 14.75 3.59 -3.71
N ASP A 121 14.95 2.27 -3.70
CA ASP A 121 15.69 1.58 -2.65
C ASP A 121 16.48 0.40 -3.25
N PRO A 122 17.71 0.65 -3.73
CA PRO A 122 18.51 -0.39 -4.37
C PRO A 122 18.83 -1.59 -3.47
N THR A 123 18.70 -1.47 -2.15
CA THR A 123 18.93 -2.61 -1.25
C THR A 123 17.88 -3.71 -1.43
N LEU A 124 16.78 -3.42 -2.11
CA LEU A 124 15.73 -4.40 -2.38
C LEU A 124 15.97 -5.25 -3.63
N THR A 125 17.01 -4.95 -4.41
CA THR A 125 17.19 -5.52 -5.76
C THR A 125 17.08 -7.05 -5.81
N ASP A 126 17.70 -7.75 -4.88
CA ASP A 126 17.70 -9.21 -4.86
C ASP A 126 16.65 -9.81 -3.91
N LEU A 127 15.79 -8.98 -3.33
CA LEU A 127 14.83 -9.40 -2.32
C LEU A 127 13.39 -9.45 -2.84
N LEU A 128 13.11 -8.76 -3.96
CA LEU A 128 11.74 -8.61 -4.44
C LEU A 128 11.22 -9.87 -5.14
N PRO A 129 10.04 -10.39 -4.77
CA PRO A 129 9.40 -11.48 -5.49
C PRO A 129 8.81 -10.96 -6.81
N GLU A 130 8.47 -11.85 -7.74
CA GLU A 130 7.86 -11.44 -9.00
C GLU A 130 6.47 -10.82 -8.80
N LYS A 131 5.73 -11.36 -7.85
CA LYS A 131 4.40 -10.88 -7.51
C LYS A 131 4.05 -11.37 -6.11
N TRP A 132 3.01 -10.81 -5.54
CA TRP A 132 2.50 -11.27 -4.26
C TRP A 132 1.82 -12.63 -4.42
N GLU A 133 2.37 -13.63 -3.77
CA GLU A 133 1.75 -14.94 -3.68
C GLU A 133 0.84 -14.97 -2.46
N ALA A 134 -0.30 -14.31 -2.58
CA ALA A 134 -1.33 -14.41 -1.58
C ALA A 134 -1.88 -15.82 -1.58
N ALA A 135 -2.25 -16.33 -0.41
CA ALA A 135 -3.10 -17.50 -0.34
C ALA A 135 -4.34 -17.17 -1.19
N ALA A 136 -4.74 -18.07 -2.07
CA ALA A 136 -5.87 -17.84 -2.93
C ALA A 136 -7.08 -17.41 -2.09
N PRO A 137 -7.79 -16.37 -2.51
CA PRO A 137 -8.98 -15.94 -1.80
C PRO A 137 -10.05 -17.00 -1.81
#